data_b524a7209a4f5e83d9b8cae59ddafee5
#
_entry.id   b524a7209a4f5e83d9b8cae59ddafee5
#
_cell.length_a   1.000
_cell.length_b   1.000
_cell.length_c   1.000
_cell.angle_alpha   90.00
_cell.angle_beta   90.00
_cell.angle_gamma   90.00
#
_symmetry.space_group_name_H-M   'P 1'
#
loop_
_entity.id
_entity.type
_entity.pdbx_description
1 polymer ?
#
loop_
_entity_poly.entity_id
_entity_poly.type
_entity_poly.pdbx_seq_one_letter_code
_entity_poly.pdbx_strand_id
1 'polypeptide(L)'
;MKAKIRLGHREYILPAEDALKIMEILEGAMRFEEKYHRGEADQEAYYTYHVWESDKIGESLELISDNTYRVAKLAGKYTEA
;
A
#
# COMPACT_ATOMS: atom_id res chain seq x y z
N MET A 1 0.41 -0.75 21.08
CA MET A 1 1.16 0.00 20.08
C MET A 1 0.47 -0.14 18.72
N LYS A 2 0.38 0.94 17.99
CA LYS A 2 -0.19 0.96 16.65
C LYS A 2 0.89 1.06 15.59
N ALA A 3 0.58 0.60 14.40
CA ALA A 3 1.45 0.74 13.25
C ALA A 3 0.67 1.28 12.07
N LYS A 4 1.36 2.01 11.23
CA LYS A 4 0.82 2.54 9.98
C LYS A 4 1.40 1.72 8.83
N ILE A 5 0.54 1.26 7.94
CA ILE A 5 0.96 0.61 6.70
C ILE A 5 0.40 1.38 5.51
N ARG A 6 1.17 1.41 4.44
CA ARG A 6 0.75 2.04 3.18
C ARG A 6 0.38 0.95 2.18
N LEU A 7 -0.84 1.04 1.66
CA LEU A 7 -1.30 0.18 0.58
C LEU A 7 -1.79 1.09 -0.55
N GLY A 8 -1.05 1.10 -1.65
CA GLY A 8 -1.31 2.02 -2.74
C GLY A 8 -1.07 3.46 -2.33
N HIS A 9 -2.08 4.30 -2.45
CA HIS A 9 -2.00 5.73 -2.10
C HIS A 9 -2.59 6.05 -0.73
N ARG A 10 -3.02 5.04 0.02
CA ARG A 10 -3.66 5.24 1.31
C ARG A 10 -2.87 4.59 2.43
N GLU A 11 -2.98 5.19 3.59
CA GLU A 11 -2.36 4.69 4.80
C GLU A 11 -3.43 4.21 5.77
N TYR A 12 -3.15 3.12 6.46
CA TYR A 12 -4.08 2.50 7.40
C TYR A 12 -3.38 2.31 8.74
N ILE A 13 -4.11 2.53 9.82
CA ILE A 13 -3.62 2.30 11.18
C ILE A 13 -4.32 1.09 11.77
N LEU A 14 -3.53 0.20 12.36
CA LEU A 14 -4.01 -1.02 13.00
C LEU A 14 -3.07 -1.42 14.13
N PRO A 15 -3.47 -2.39 15.00
CA PRO A 15 -2.55 -2.88 16.02
C PRO A 15 -1.25 -3.38 15.40
N ALA A 16 -0.13 -3.11 16.05
CA ALA A 16 1.19 -3.46 15.51
C ALA A 16 1.33 -4.95 15.19
N GLU A 17 0.77 -5.82 16.02
CA GLU A 17 0.80 -7.29 15.78
C GLU A 17 0.10 -7.66 14.47
N ASP A 18 -1.03 -7.01 14.16
CA ASP A 18 -1.77 -7.26 12.92
C ASP A 18 -1.01 -6.72 11.72
N ALA A 19 -0.38 -5.56 11.87
CA ALA A 19 0.46 -5.00 10.80
C ALA A 19 1.62 -5.93 10.46
N LEU A 20 2.28 -6.50 11.49
CA LEU A 20 3.35 -7.47 11.28
C LEU A 20 2.87 -8.72 10.54
N LYS A 21 1.69 -9.22 10.86
CA LYS A 21 1.10 -10.37 10.14
C LYS A 21 0.85 -10.05 8.68
N ILE A 22 0.33 -8.86 8.39
CA ILE A 22 0.12 -8.41 7.02
C ILE A 22 1.46 -8.34 6.27
N MET A 23 2.50 -7.80 6.90
CA MET A 23 3.82 -7.72 6.29
C MET A 23 4.40 -9.11 6.01
N GLU A 24 4.23 -10.07 6.91
CA GLU A 24 4.66 -11.45 6.70
C GLU A 24 3.95 -12.09 5.50
N ILE A 25 2.65 -11.84 5.37
CA ILE A 25 1.87 -12.34 4.24
C ILE A 25 2.36 -11.71 2.94
N LEU A 26 2.62 -10.40 2.95
CA LEU A 26 3.07 -9.67 1.79
C LEU A 26 4.50 -10.01 1.36
N GLU A 27 5.33 -10.53 2.27
CA GLU A 27 6.68 -11.00 1.91
C GLU A 27 6.66 -12.08 0.83
N GLY A 28 5.61 -12.89 0.80
CA GLY A 28 5.44 -13.90 -0.25
C GLY A 28 4.70 -13.40 -1.48
N ALA A 29 4.27 -12.15 -1.48
CA ALA A 29 3.50 -11.59 -2.58
C ALA A 29 4.40 -11.10 -3.70
N MET A 30 3.91 -11.23 -4.92
CA MET A 30 4.58 -10.67 -6.08
C MET A 30 3.87 -9.40 -6.53
N ARG A 31 4.62 -8.53 -7.16
CA ARG A 31 4.09 -7.34 -7.77
C ARG A 31 3.41 -7.68 -9.09
N PHE A 32 2.25 -7.12 -9.33
CA PHE A 32 1.52 -7.27 -10.58
C PHE A 32 1.31 -5.91 -11.22
N GLU A 33 1.53 -5.83 -12.53
CA GLU A 33 1.27 -4.62 -13.29
C GLU A 33 0.67 -4.98 -14.63
N GLU A 34 -0.39 -4.28 -14.99
CA GLU A 34 -1.01 -4.34 -16.31
C GLU A 34 -0.63 -3.09 -17.08
N LYS A 35 -0.05 -3.26 -18.25
CA LYS A 35 0.42 -2.13 -19.05
C LYS A 35 -0.34 -2.06 -20.37
N TYR A 36 -0.88 -0.88 -20.65
CA TYR A 36 -1.55 -0.58 -21.91
C TYR A 36 -0.54 -0.13 -22.95
N HIS A 37 -0.63 -0.72 -24.13
CA HIS A 37 0.18 -0.34 -25.27
C HIS A 37 -0.71 0.19 -26.38
N ARG A 38 -0.43 1.39 -26.80
CA ARG A 38 -1.14 2.01 -27.92
C ARG A 38 -0.67 1.37 -29.23
N GLY A 39 -1.61 0.86 -30.02
CA GLY A 39 -1.29 0.30 -31.33
C GLY A 39 -0.82 1.37 -32.30
N GLU A 40 0.09 0.97 -33.21
CA GLU A 40 0.47 1.81 -34.33
C GLU A 40 -0.42 1.51 -35.54
N ALA A 41 -0.47 2.44 -36.48
CA ALA A 41 -1.26 2.53 -37.71
C ALA A 41 -2.14 1.34 -38.10
N ASP A 42 -1.62 0.12 -38.14
CA ASP A 42 -2.35 -1.09 -38.54
C ASP A 42 -2.53 -2.11 -37.40
N GLN A 43 -2.12 -1.77 -36.18
CA GLN A 43 -2.21 -2.64 -35.02
C GLN A 43 -3.21 -2.13 -34.00
N GLU A 44 -4.04 -3.02 -33.49
CA GLU A 44 -4.93 -2.70 -32.39
C GLU A 44 -4.14 -2.49 -31.09
N ALA A 45 -4.68 -1.67 -30.19
CA ALA A 45 -4.15 -1.51 -28.86
C ALA A 45 -4.17 -2.86 -28.11
N TYR A 46 -3.23 -3.09 -27.25
CA TYR A 46 -3.13 -4.32 -26.50
C TYR A 46 -2.60 -4.08 -25.10
N TYR A 47 -2.75 -5.08 -24.22
CA TYR A 47 -2.26 -5.04 -22.86
C TYR A 47 -1.18 -6.10 -22.68
N THR A 48 -0.20 -5.78 -21.87
CA THR A 48 0.76 -6.76 -21.37
C THR A 48 0.64 -6.88 -19.85
N TYR A 49 0.97 -8.04 -19.32
CA TYR A 49 0.84 -8.35 -17.91
C TYR A 49 2.20 -8.74 -17.36
N HIS A 50 2.54 -8.18 -16.21
CA HIS A 50 3.86 -8.34 -15.63
C HIS A 50 3.75 -8.75 -14.17
N VAL A 51 4.53 -9.75 -13.79
CA VAL A 51 4.61 -10.23 -12.40
C VAL A 51 6.09 -10.36 -12.04
N TRP A 52 6.48 -9.78 -10.92
CA TRP A 52 7.86 -9.91 -10.44
C TRP A 52 7.90 -9.82 -8.92
N GLU A 53 9.01 -10.28 -8.34
CA GLU A 53 9.23 -10.20 -6.92
C GLU A 53 9.49 -8.76 -6.50
N SER A 54 8.91 -8.37 -5.35
CA SER A 54 9.12 -7.04 -4.80
C SER A 54 9.79 -7.13 -3.44
N ASP A 55 10.86 -6.38 -3.26
CA ASP A 55 11.65 -6.32 -2.04
C ASP A 55 11.39 -5.07 -1.20
N LYS A 56 10.42 -4.23 -1.60
CA LYS A 56 10.19 -2.93 -0.97
C LYS A 56 8.98 -2.87 -0.03
N ILE A 57 8.33 -3.98 0.24
CA ILE A 57 7.12 -4.00 1.06
C ILE A 57 7.40 -3.56 2.50
N GLY A 58 8.56 -3.91 3.04
CA GLY A 58 8.95 -3.55 4.41
C GLY A 58 9.05 -2.05 4.67
N GLU A 59 9.30 -1.25 3.64
CA GLU A 59 9.39 0.20 3.75
C GLU A 59 8.03 0.87 4.01
N SER A 60 6.94 0.14 3.86
CA SER A 60 5.59 0.65 4.02
C SER A 60 5.07 0.62 5.46
N LEU A 61 5.84 0.06 6.40
CA LEU A 61 5.39 -0.06 7.79
C LEU A 61 6.09 0.96 8.67
N GLU A 62 5.31 1.68 9.49
CA GLU A 62 5.82 2.64 10.46
C GLU A 62 5.07 2.50 11.77
N LEU A 63 5.78 2.43 12.88
CA LEU A 63 5.18 2.39 14.20
C LEU A 63 4.68 3.78 14.60
N ILE A 64 3.50 3.82 15.19
CA ILE A 64 2.85 5.05 15.63
C ILE A 64 2.74 5.02 17.15
N SER A 65 3.17 6.09 17.82
CA SER A 65 3.03 6.20 19.27
C SER A 65 1.54 6.26 19.66
N ASP A 66 1.25 5.79 20.87
CA ASP A 66 -0.13 5.82 21.38
C ASP A 66 -0.68 7.24 21.46
N ASN A 67 0.18 8.21 21.78
CA ASN A 67 -0.21 9.60 21.83
C ASN A 67 -0.59 10.14 20.47
N THR A 68 0.22 9.87 19.45
CA THR A 68 -0.07 10.28 18.07
C THR A 68 -1.38 9.66 17.60
N TYR A 69 -1.58 8.37 17.87
CA TYR A 69 -2.82 7.68 17.53
C TYR A 69 -4.03 8.35 18.17
N ARG A 70 -3.95 8.64 19.47
CA ARG A 70 -5.04 9.27 20.20
C ARG A 70 -5.40 10.65 19.64
N VAL A 71 -4.38 11.47 19.37
CA VAL A 71 -4.57 12.81 18.80
C VAL A 71 -5.21 12.72 17.41
N ALA A 72 -4.72 11.83 16.58
CA ALA A 72 -5.24 11.64 15.23
C ALA A 72 -6.69 11.16 15.25
N LYS A 73 -7.03 10.26 16.17
CA LYS A 73 -8.39 9.74 16.29
C LYS A 73 -9.36 10.83 16.74
N LEU A 74 -8.95 11.69 17.67
CA LEU A 74 -9.76 12.82 18.12
C LEU A 74 -10.00 13.83 16.99
N ALA A 75 -9.01 14.05 16.15
CA ALA A 75 -9.14 14.95 15.00
C ALA A 75 -10.11 14.41 13.95
N GLY A 76 -10.17 13.08 13.80
CA GLY A 76 -11.05 12.44 12.82
C GLY A 76 -10.68 12.74 11.39
N LYS A 77 -11.65 12.65 10.51
CA LYS A 77 -11.42 12.85 9.08
C LYS A 77 -11.04 14.30 8.78
N TYR A 78 -9.98 14.49 8.01
CA TYR A 78 -9.57 15.81 7.54
C TYR A 78 -10.62 16.37 6.59
N THR A 79 -11.06 17.60 6.88
CA THR A 79 -12.01 18.31 6.02
C THR A 79 -11.39 19.65 5.63
N GLU A 80 -11.38 19.94 4.35
CA GLU A 80 -10.97 21.25 3.87
C GLU A 80 -12.08 22.26 4.14
N ALA A 81 -11.70 23.37 4.75
CA ALA A 81 -12.64 24.47 5.00
C ALA A 81 -12.87 25.25 3.71
#